data_50f0d4d6633ffe967617f822caec9057
#
_entry.id   50f0d4d6633ffe967617f822caec9057
#
_cell.length_a   1.000
_cell.length_b   1.000
_cell.length_c   1.000
_cell.angle_alpha   90.00
_cell.angle_beta   90.00
_cell.angle_gamma   90.00
#
_symmetry.space_group_name_H-M   'P 1'
#
loop_
_entity.id
_entity.type
_entity.pdbx_description
1 polymer ?
#
loop_
_entity_poly.entity_id
_entity_poly.type
_entity_poly.pdbx_seq_one_letter_code
_entity_poly.pdbx_strand_id
1 'polypeptide(L)'
;MSVDYFLALSDHYKQVRARLNGGPPRRPAAIAPPPPEPEPEPEPPAPALPPASFQYTMSAARRIAQAALVPHGMTWTDAMGPSRTLPYTRARADVYKALRKHGWSLKKIAIYCNRDHTTIMNALHPKKETK
;
A
#
# COMPACT_ATOMS: atom_id res chain seq x y z
N MET A 1 -27.06 -38.61 -27.47
CA MET A 1 -26.46 -37.29 -27.70
C MET A 1 -26.22 -37.15 -29.18
N SER A 2 -26.92 -36.26 -29.83
CA SER A 2 -26.82 -36.13 -31.28
C SER A 2 -25.53 -35.39 -31.64
N VAL A 3 -24.81 -35.94 -32.59
CA VAL A 3 -23.57 -35.39 -33.16
C VAL A 3 -23.80 -33.95 -33.67
N ASP A 4 -25.01 -33.64 -34.04
CA ASP A 4 -25.45 -32.31 -34.51
C ASP A 4 -25.25 -31.18 -33.50
N TYR A 5 -25.35 -31.47 -32.22
CA TYR A 5 -25.12 -30.48 -31.18
C TYR A 5 -23.66 -29.99 -31.14
N PHE A 6 -22.71 -30.90 -31.28
CA PHE A 6 -21.29 -30.59 -31.32
C PHE A 6 -20.89 -29.83 -32.59
N LEU A 7 -21.51 -30.15 -33.71
CA LEU A 7 -21.28 -29.47 -34.98
C LEU A 7 -21.82 -28.03 -34.90
N ALA A 8 -23.00 -27.83 -34.37
CA ALA A 8 -23.59 -26.50 -34.16
C ALA A 8 -22.76 -25.63 -33.21
N LEU A 9 -22.24 -26.23 -32.14
CA LEU A 9 -21.37 -25.56 -31.20
C LEU A 9 -20.03 -25.16 -31.84
N SER A 10 -19.44 -26.04 -32.65
CA SER A 10 -18.21 -25.77 -33.39
C SER A 10 -18.36 -24.62 -34.36
N ASP A 11 -19.47 -24.56 -35.08
CA ASP A 11 -19.74 -23.49 -36.04
C ASP A 11 -20.01 -22.18 -35.33
N HIS A 12 -20.67 -22.21 -34.18
CA HIS A 12 -20.86 -21.04 -33.34
C HIS A 12 -19.50 -20.47 -32.88
N TYR A 13 -18.58 -21.31 -32.42
CA TYR A 13 -17.25 -20.88 -32.03
C TYR A 13 -16.44 -20.32 -33.19
N LYS A 14 -16.55 -20.91 -34.38
CA LYS A 14 -15.92 -20.38 -35.59
C LYS A 14 -16.45 -18.99 -35.94
N GLN A 15 -17.75 -18.78 -35.86
CA GLN A 15 -18.37 -17.47 -36.10
C GLN A 15 -17.93 -16.42 -35.09
N VAL A 16 -17.89 -16.78 -33.79
CA VAL A 16 -17.42 -15.86 -32.74
C VAL A 16 -15.95 -15.49 -32.95
N ARG A 17 -15.12 -16.49 -33.30
CA ARG A 17 -13.71 -16.28 -33.57
C ARG A 17 -13.49 -15.42 -34.82
N ALA A 18 -14.29 -15.62 -35.86
CA ALA A 18 -14.26 -14.77 -37.06
C ALA A 18 -14.65 -13.32 -36.77
N ARG A 19 -15.63 -13.10 -35.88
CA ARG A 19 -15.99 -11.75 -35.43
C ARG A 19 -14.89 -11.08 -34.61
N LEU A 20 -14.19 -11.82 -33.77
CA LEU A 20 -13.10 -11.29 -32.95
C LEU A 20 -11.83 -11.01 -33.78
N ASN A 21 -11.55 -11.86 -34.78
CA ASN A 21 -10.33 -11.74 -35.59
C ASN A 21 -10.55 -11.04 -36.93
N GLY A 22 -11.79 -10.93 -37.41
CA GLY A 22 -12.16 -10.42 -38.72
C GLY A 22 -12.79 -9.04 -38.69
N GLY A 23 -12.67 -8.30 -37.60
CA GLY A 23 -12.99 -6.89 -37.64
C GLY A 23 -12.19 -6.22 -38.75
N PRO A 24 -12.78 -5.32 -39.57
CA PRO A 24 -12.02 -4.58 -40.56
C PRO A 24 -10.80 -3.99 -39.84
N PRO A 25 -9.61 -4.06 -40.46
CA PRO A 25 -8.43 -3.46 -39.88
C PRO A 25 -8.84 -2.04 -39.47
N ARG A 26 -8.78 -1.75 -38.17
CA ARG A 26 -9.01 -0.38 -37.72
C ARG A 26 -8.02 0.43 -38.52
N ARG A 27 -8.53 1.15 -39.53
CA ARG A 27 -7.72 2.18 -40.17
C ARG A 27 -7.05 2.92 -39.03
N PRO A 28 -5.71 3.00 -39.01
CA PRO A 28 -5.10 3.90 -38.04
C PRO A 28 -5.85 5.19 -38.23
N ALA A 29 -6.57 5.61 -37.17
CA ALA A 29 -7.29 6.87 -37.24
C ALA A 29 -6.27 7.84 -37.78
N ALA A 30 -6.59 8.47 -38.94
CA ALA A 30 -5.69 9.45 -39.53
C ALA A 30 -5.29 10.33 -38.35
N ILE A 31 -4.01 10.31 -38.01
CA ILE A 31 -3.50 11.06 -36.87
C ILE A 31 -3.90 12.48 -37.20
N ALA A 32 -4.99 12.96 -36.61
CA ALA A 32 -5.34 14.34 -36.69
C ALA A 32 -4.08 15.10 -36.30
N PRO A 33 -3.62 16.12 -37.05
CA PRO A 33 -2.45 16.89 -36.67
C PRO A 33 -2.63 17.21 -35.18
N PRO A 34 -1.61 16.94 -34.33
CA PRO A 34 -1.77 17.14 -32.90
C PRO A 34 -2.38 18.52 -32.71
N PRO A 35 -3.48 18.66 -31.94
CA PRO A 35 -4.04 19.96 -31.66
C PRO A 35 -2.86 20.82 -31.22
N PRO A 36 -2.75 22.09 -31.67
CA PRO A 36 -1.62 22.94 -31.30
C PRO A 36 -1.43 22.78 -29.81
N GLU A 37 -0.20 22.40 -29.39
CA GLU A 37 0.11 22.19 -27.97
C GLU A 37 -0.57 23.34 -27.24
N PRO A 38 -1.48 23.04 -26.28
CA PRO A 38 -2.03 24.08 -25.45
C PRO A 38 -0.81 24.81 -24.89
N GLU A 39 -0.73 26.13 -25.08
CA GLU A 39 0.28 26.96 -24.42
C GLU A 39 0.46 26.41 -23.02
N PRO A 40 1.69 26.13 -22.55
CA PRO A 40 1.90 25.48 -21.28
C PRO A 40 1.03 26.22 -20.26
N GLU A 41 -0.07 25.57 -19.86
CA GLU A 41 -0.83 26.08 -18.73
C GLU A 41 0.19 26.37 -17.65
N PRO A 42 0.17 27.56 -17.01
CA PRO A 42 1.11 27.87 -15.97
C PRO A 42 1.12 26.66 -15.03
N GLU A 43 2.29 26.00 -14.95
CA GLU A 43 2.46 24.78 -14.17
C GLU A 43 1.70 24.98 -12.85
N PRO A 44 0.78 24.06 -12.49
CA PRO A 44 0.08 24.20 -11.23
C PRO A 44 1.16 24.42 -10.17
N PRO A 45 1.04 25.41 -9.29
CA PRO A 45 2.08 25.75 -8.33
C PRO A 45 2.55 24.45 -7.70
N ALA A 46 3.86 24.20 -7.77
CA ALA A 46 4.49 22.97 -7.32
C ALA A 46 3.81 22.54 -6.02
N PRO A 47 3.36 21.26 -5.88
CA PRO A 47 2.57 20.83 -4.74
C PRO A 47 3.24 21.36 -3.50
N ALA A 48 2.54 22.20 -2.75
CA ALA A 48 3.10 22.87 -1.59
C ALA A 48 3.77 21.80 -0.73
N LEU A 49 5.06 21.96 -0.46
CA LEU A 49 5.79 21.06 0.42
C LEU A 49 4.90 20.77 1.63
N PRO A 50 4.74 19.52 2.03
CA PRO A 50 3.86 19.17 3.13
C PRO A 50 4.17 20.10 4.29
N PRO A 51 3.17 20.67 4.94
CA PRO A 51 3.36 21.72 5.92
C PRO A 51 4.41 21.28 6.93
N ALA A 52 5.29 22.18 7.32
CA ALA A 52 6.40 21.90 8.25
C ALA A 52 5.96 21.14 9.52
N SER A 53 4.67 21.21 9.86
CA SER A 53 4.02 20.41 10.89
C SER A 53 4.13 18.89 10.67
N PHE A 54 4.14 18.41 9.41
CA PHE A 54 4.28 16.98 9.14
C PHE A 54 5.70 16.48 9.42
N GLN A 55 6.72 17.27 9.06
CA GLN A 55 8.11 16.94 9.34
C GLN A 55 8.40 17.00 10.84
N TYR A 56 7.77 17.96 11.55
CA TYR A 56 7.90 18.08 13.00
C TYR A 56 7.27 16.88 13.73
N THR A 57 6.11 16.42 13.29
CA THR A 57 5.46 15.24 13.87
C THR A 57 6.26 13.96 13.65
N MET A 58 6.91 13.80 12.49
CA MET A 58 7.77 12.63 12.23
C MET A 58 9.03 12.64 13.08
N SER A 59 9.65 13.80 13.31
CA SER A 59 10.81 13.91 14.22
C SER A 59 10.42 13.64 15.67
N ALA A 60 9.26 14.10 16.11
CA ALA A 60 8.72 13.80 17.44
C ALA A 60 8.45 12.30 17.62
N ALA A 61 7.86 11.64 16.61
CA ALA A 61 7.64 10.20 16.63
C ALA A 61 8.95 9.41 16.75
N ARG A 62 9.99 9.86 16.05
CA ARG A 62 11.30 9.23 16.12
C ARG A 62 11.90 9.32 17.52
N ARG A 63 11.79 10.46 18.19
CA ARG A 63 12.24 10.64 19.59
C ARG A 63 11.50 9.71 20.55
N ILE A 64 10.17 9.65 20.42
CA ILE A 64 9.32 8.77 21.23
C ILE A 64 9.71 7.30 21.03
N ALA A 65 9.87 6.89 19.78
CA ALA A 65 10.27 5.53 19.43
C ALA A 65 11.67 5.18 19.98
N GLN A 66 12.64 6.07 19.83
CA GLN A 66 13.97 5.88 20.37
C GLN A 66 13.96 5.79 21.90
N ALA A 67 13.22 6.65 22.58
CA ALA A 67 13.07 6.59 24.03
C ALA A 67 12.49 5.25 24.51
N ALA A 68 11.52 4.70 23.76
CA ALA A 68 10.93 3.40 24.07
C ALA A 68 11.91 2.23 23.82
N LEU A 69 12.90 2.40 22.94
CA LEU A 69 13.91 1.36 22.64
C LEU A 69 15.11 1.37 23.58
N VAL A 70 15.35 2.48 24.28
CA VAL A 70 16.48 2.60 25.24
C VAL A 70 16.54 1.45 26.25
N PRO A 71 15.45 1.05 26.93
CA PRO A 71 15.50 -0.05 27.90
C PRO A 71 15.80 -1.42 27.27
N HIS A 72 15.61 -1.55 25.96
CA HIS A 72 15.90 -2.78 25.21
C HIS A 72 17.31 -2.80 24.62
N GLY A 73 18.05 -1.68 24.67
CA GLY A 73 19.39 -1.57 24.07
C GLY A 73 19.42 -1.80 22.55
N MET A 74 18.32 -1.54 21.87
CA MET A 74 18.15 -1.82 20.44
C MET A 74 18.05 -0.54 19.63
N THR A 75 18.56 -0.58 18.41
CA THR A 75 18.36 0.49 17.44
C THR A 75 17.00 0.38 16.77
N TRP A 76 16.54 1.46 16.15
CA TRP A 76 15.28 1.44 15.36
C TRP A 76 15.32 0.38 14.26
N THR A 77 16.46 0.27 13.57
CA THR A 77 16.65 -0.69 12.47
C THR A 77 16.54 -2.13 12.95
N ASP A 78 17.15 -2.43 14.12
CA ASP A 78 17.07 -3.76 14.72
C ASP A 78 15.65 -4.09 15.17
N ALA A 79 15.01 -3.17 15.86
CA ALA A 79 13.65 -3.36 16.33
C ALA A 79 12.65 -3.58 15.19
N MET A 80 12.76 -2.82 14.10
CA MET A 80 11.84 -2.91 12.95
C MET A 80 12.26 -3.97 11.93
N GLY A 81 13.34 -4.68 12.15
CA GLY A 81 13.83 -5.76 11.30
C GLY A 81 12.86 -6.95 11.19
N PRO A 82 13.19 -7.95 10.37
CA PRO A 82 12.33 -9.13 10.12
C PRO A 82 12.26 -10.10 11.29
N SER A 83 13.14 -9.97 12.29
CA SER A 83 13.22 -10.90 13.42
C SER A 83 11.90 -10.96 14.20
N ARG A 84 11.48 -12.18 14.52
CA ARG A 84 10.25 -12.47 15.30
C ARG A 84 10.54 -12.96 16.70
N THR A 85 11.78 -12.93 17.14
CA THR A 85 12.16 -13.38 18.48
C THR A 85 11.57 -12.47 19.56
N LEU A 86 11.41 -13.01 20.75
CA LEU A 86 10.71 -12.39 21.86
C LEU A 86 11.22 -10.98 22.22
N PRO A 87 12.55 -10.73 22.31
CA PRO A 87 13.03 -9.40 22.67
C PRO A 87 12.64 -8.34 21.65
N TYR A 88 12.68 -8.65 20.35
CA TYR A 88 12.30 -7.72 19.29
C TYR A 88 10.79 -7.45 19.25
N THR A 89 9.98 -8.47 19.52
CA THR A 89 8.52 -8.30 19.56
C THR A 89 8.08 -7.46 20.76
N ARG A 90 8.73 -7.62 21.91
CA ARG A 90 8.50 -6.78 23.09
C ARG A 90 8.91 -5.32 22.84
N ALA A 91 10.10 -5.10 22.28
CA ALA A 91 10.58 -3.77 21.96
C ALA A 91 9.63 -3.04 21.01
N ARG A 92 9.12 -3.73 19.97
CA ARG A 92 8.10 -3.18 19.06
C ARG A 92 6.80 -2.83 19.78
N ALA A 93 6.32 -3.73 20.63
CA ALA A 93 5.09 -3.49 21.39
C ALA A 93 5.22 -2.24 22.26
N ASP A 94 6.36 -2.01 22.87
CA ASP A 94 6.61 -0.84 23.71
C ASP A 94 6.69 0.45 22.87
N VAL A 95 7.28 0.41 21.68
CA VAL A 95 7.23 1.52 20.73
C VAL A 95 5.79 1.84 20.32
N TYR A 96 4.97 0.83 20.01
CA TYR A 96 3.57 1.04 19.64
C TYR A 96 2.76 1.63 20.79
N LYS A 97 2.98 1.15 22.03
CA LYS A 97 2.36 1.71 23.23
C LYS A 97 2.76 3.18 23.46
N ALA A 98 4.05 3.49 23.32
CA ALA A 98 4.54 4.85 23.48
C ALA A 98 3.92 5.80 22.45
N LEU A 99 3.92 5.44 21.17
CA LEU A 99 3.28 6.23 20.12
C LEU A 99 1.77 6.38 20.36
N ARG A 100 1.09 5.32 20.80
CA ARG A 100 -0.34 5.36 21.14
C ARG A 100 -0.63 6.31 22.29
N LYS A 101 0.21 6.29 23.33
CA LYS A 101 0.11 7.20 24.49
C LYS A 101 0.22 8.67 24.08
N HIS A 102 0.99 8.96 23.02
CA HIS A 102 1.14 10.29 22.45
C HIS A 102 0.03 10.66 21.44
N GLY A 103 -1.07 9.92 21.40
CA GLY A 103 -2.25 10.24 20.60
C GLY A 103 -2.20 9.79 19.14
N TRP A 104 -1.24 8.94 18.77
CA TRP A 104 -1.16 8.41 17.41
C TRP A 104 -2.24 7.36 17.16
N SER A 105 -2.92 7.48 16.01
CA SER A 105 -3.87 6.45 15.58
C SER A 105 -3.14 5.18 15.14
N LEU A 106 -3.79 4.02 15.27
CA LEU A 106 -3.23 2.73 14.83
C LEU A 106 -2.77 2.77 13.37
N LYS A 107 -3.53 3.46 12.51
CA LYS A 107 -3.21 3.61 11.10
C LYS A 107 -1.92 4.43 10.88
N LYS A 108 -1.74 5.53 11.62
CA LYS A 108 -0.50 6.33 11.56
C LYS A 108 0.71 5.54 12.04
N ILE A 109 0.56 4.79 13.12
CA ILE A 109 1.63 3.92 13.66
C ILE A 109 1.99 2.85 12.64
N ALA A 110 1.00 2.24 11.97
CA ALA A 110 1.18 1.23 10.96
C ALA A 110 2.03 1.75 9.78
N ILE A 111 1.69 2.92 9.27
CA ILE A 111 2.43 3.57 8.18
C ILE A 111 3.86 3.91 8.63
N TYR A 112 4.02 4.47 9.83
CA TYR A 112 5.33 4.85 10.35
C TYR A 112 6.27 3.66 10.57
N CYS A 113 5.74 2.57 11.09
CA CYS A 113 6.50 1.34 11.36
C CYS A 113 6.56 0.39 10.16
N ASN A 114 5.93 0.72 9.04
CA ASN A 114 5.79 -0.12 7.85
C ASN A 114 5.26 -1.52 8.22
N ARG A 115 4.17 -1.56 8.97
CA ARG A 115 3.54 -2.79 9.45
C ARG A 115 2.03 -2.70 9.30
N ASP A 116 1.37 -3.85 9.23
CA ASP A 116 -0.08 -3.89 9.20
C ASP A 116 -0.67 -3.42 10.54
N HIS A 117 -1.79 -2.69 10.47
CA HIS A 117 -2.50 -2.19 11.64
C HIS A 117 -3.01 -3.32 12.55
N THR A 118 -3.33 -4.49 11.98
CA THR A 118 -3.73 -5.68 12.74
C THR A 118 -2.60 -6.22 13.59
N THR A 119 -1.37 -6.18 13.07
CA THR A 119 -0.17 -6.56 13.83
C THR A 119 0.02 -5.65 15.03
N ILE A 120 -0.18 -4.34 14.86
CA ILE A 120 -0.05 -3.36 15.94
C ILE A 120 -1.18 -3.55 16.97
N MET A 121 -2.40 -3.77 16.51
CA MET A 121 -3.53 -4.03 17.38
C MET A 121 -3.30 -5.28 18.24
N ASN A 122 -2.80 -6.36 17.65
CA ASN A 122 -2.47 -7.58 18.36
C ASN A 122 -1.32 -7.39 19.36
N ALA A 123 -0.34 -6.55 19.05
CA ALA A 123 0.76 -6.24 19.96
C ALA A 123 0.32 -5.38 21.16
N LEU A 124 -0.67 -4.49 20.94
CA LEU A 124 -1.23 -3.65 22.00
C LEU A 124 -2.22 -4.40 22.89
N HIS A 125 -2.92 -5.36 22.32
CA HIS A 125 -3.90 -6.21 23.00
C HIS A 125 -3.50 -7.69 22.86
N PRO A 126 -2.40 -8.13 23.51
CA PRO A 126 -2.09 -9.55 23.48
C PRO A 126 -3.29 -10.30 24.05
N LYS A 127 -3.81 -11.24 23.29
CA LYS A 127 -4.83 -12.17 23.82
C LYS A 127 -4.25 -12.74 25.11
N LYS A 128 -4.89 -12.49 26.24
CA LYS A 128 -4.56 -13.19 27.47
C LYS A 128 -4.75 -14.66 27.16
N GLU A 129 -3.66 -15.40 27.05
CA GLU A 129 -3.75 -16.83 27.08
C GLU A 129 -4.38 -17.18 28.43
N THR A 130 -5.65 -17.53 28.40
CA THR A 130 -6.33 -18.16 29.53
C THR A 130 -5.69 -19.53 29.70
N LYS A 131 -4.83 -19.62 30.69
CA LYS A 131 -4.25 -20.84 31.17
C LYS A 131 -5.34 -21.66 31.88
#